data_7decdd8efc413d38b3bd8cc296c55614
#
_entry.id   7decdd8efc413d38b3bd8cc296c55614
#
_cell.length_a   1.000
_cell.length_b   1.000
_cell.length_c   1.000
_cell.angle_alpha   90.00
_cell.angle_beta   90.00
_cell.angle_gamma   90.00
#
_symmetry.space_group_name_H-M   'P 1'
#
loop_
_entity.id
_entity.type
_entity.pdbx_description
1 polymer ?
#
loop_
_entity_poly.entity_id
_entity_poly.type
_entity_poly.pdbx_seq_one_letter_code
_entity_poly.pdbx_strand_id
1 'polypeptide(L)'
;MARPDSLFARLLGVFLIAIVLAHALAFAWFGRYGAPPPPPPPPPHMALDGLPPPEAGPPPPRLDGPLIVFGFQLITLLLAAWYCARLLSRPIRHLAEAAEQLADDLDSPPLPLAGPRETRQAAQAFNQMQQRIRGQVQQRTRMLAAVSHDLRTPLARLKLRLEQIPDTQVRERMALDLAEMTEMLDATLGYLRQLHNAEQAQ
;
A
#
# COMPACT_ATOMS: atom_id res chain seq x y z
N MET A 1 21.90 6.42 -13.21
CA MET A 1 21.17 7.67 -12.93
C MET A 1 19.77 7.29 -12.44
N ALA A 2 19.47 7.53 -11.17
CA ALA A 2 18.14 7.26 -10.60
C ALA A 2 17.14 8.22 -11.24
N ARG A 3 16.10 7.69 -11.94
CA ARG A 3 15.04 8.51 -12.50
C ARG A 3 14.29 9.21 -11.36
N PRO A 4 13.96 10.51 -11.48
CA PRO A 4 13.31 11.30 -10.43
C PRO A 4 11.89 10.80 -10.06
N ASP A 5 11.40 9.78 -10.78
CA ASP A 5 10.08 9.18 -10.56
C ASP A 5 10.05 8.06 -9.51
N SER A 6 11.20 7.69 -8.94
CA SER A 6 11.22 6.67 -7.89
C SER A 6 10.84 7.30 -6.53
N LEU A 7 10.13 6.53 -5.72
CA LEU A 7 9.76 6.91 -4.36
C LEU A 7 11.02 7.20 -3.52
N PHE A 8 12.06 6.39 -3.71
CA PHE A 8 13.36 6.58 -3.08
C PHE A 8 13.97 7.95 -3.43
N ALA A 9 13.98 8.34 -4.72
CA ALA A 9 14.56 9.64 -5.13
C ALA A 9 13.76 10.83 -4.55
N ARG A 10 12.43 10.71 -4.45
CA ARG A 10 11.58 11.72 -3.81
C ARG A 10 11.84 11.83 -2.32
N LEU A 11 11.93 10.70 -1.60
CA LEU A 11 12.26 10.67 -0.17
C LEU A 11 13.64 11.24 0.10
N LEU A 12 14.63 10.81 -0.67
CA LEU A 12 16.00 11.34 -0.56
C LEU A 12 16.06 12.85 -0.83
N GLY A 13 15.35 13.32 -1.85
CA GLY A 13 15.25 14.74 -2.18
C GLY A 13 14.65 15.57 -1.04
N VAL A 14 13.54 15.10 -0.46
CA VAL A 14 12.91 15.76 0.71
C VAL A 14 13.87 15.82 1.89
N PHE A 15 14.60 14.73 2.15
CA PHE A 15 15.57 14.66 3.25
C PHE A 15 16.75 15.62 3.05
N LEU A 16 17.31 15.67 1.84
CA LEU A 16 18.39 16.60 1.50
C LEU A 16 17.93 18.06 1.59
N ILE A 17 16.75 18.38 1.07
CA ILE A 17 16.17 19.73 1.18
C ILE A 17 15.95 20.11 2.65
N ALA A 18 15.46 19.22 3.48
CA ALA A 18 15.25 19.45 4.90
C ALA A 18 16.57 19.77 5.62
N ILE A 19 17.64 19.02 5.32
CA ILE A 19 18.96 19.24 5.89
C ILE A 19 19.51 20.61 5.45
N VAL A 20 19.48 20.91 4.16
CA VAL A 20 19.97 22.19 3.62
C VAL A 20 19.20 23.36 4.20
N LEU A 21 17.86 23.24 4.28
CA LEU A 21 16.98 24.28 4.84
C LEU A 21 17.27 24.50 6.33
N ALA A 22 17.46 23.44 7.11
CA ALA A 22 17.81 23.54 8.53
C ALA A 22 19.13 24.31 8.74
N HIS A 23 20.15 23.99 7.95
CA HIS A 23 21.45 24.68 8.04
C HIS A 23 21.36 26.12 7.54
N ALA A 24 20.60 26.38 6.48
CA ALA A 24 20.42 27.76 5.98
C ALA A 24 19.68 28.65 7.01
N LEU A 25 18.64 28.10 7.66
CA LEU A 25 17.90 28.82 8.73
C LEU A 25 18.83 29.09 9.94
N ALA A 26 19.58 28.09 10.36
CA ALA A 26 20.54 28.24 11.45
C ALA A 26 21.61 29.31 11.14
N PHE A 27 22.17 29.29 9.91
CA PHE A 27 23.14 30.26 9.46
C PHE A 27 22.57 31.69 9.37
N ALA A 28 21.35 31.82 8.81
CA ALA A 28 20.64 33.11 8.73
C ALA A 28 20.36 33.69 10.13
N TRP A 29 19.95 32.84 11.06
CA TRP A 29 19.71 33.23 12.44
C TRP A 29 21.01 33.68 13.12
N PHE A 30 22.12 32.93 12.94
CA PHE A 30 23.40 33.25 13.50
C PHE A 30 23.97 34.58 12.92
N GLY A 31 23.76 34.82 11.63
CA GLY A 31 24.15 36.08 10.97
C GLY A 31 23.38 37.32 11.47
N ARG A 32 22.10 37.09 11.87
CA ARG A 32 21.23 38.19 12.33
C ARG A 32 21.32 38.47 13.84
N TYR A 33 21.53 37.43 14.64
CA TYR A 33 21.46 37.48 16.11
C TYR A 33 22.76 36.99 16.78
N GLY A 34 23.78 36.66 16.00
CA GLY A 34 25.09 36.24 16.48
C GLY A 34 25.76 37.34 17.32
N ALA A 35 26.78 36.95 18.08
CA ALA A 35 27.39 37.79 19.08
C ALA A 35 27.77 39.20 18.56
N PRO A 36 27.49 40.25 19.33
CA PRO A 36 27.99 41.59 19.01
C PRO A 36 29.52 41.57 18.92
N PRO A 37 30.12 42.43 18.08
CA PRO A 37 31.55 42.54 18.00
C PRO A 37 32.14 42.83 19.39
N PRO A 38 33.37 42.37 19.67
CA PRO A 38 34.03 42.66 20.94
C PRO A 38 34.09 44.19 21.14
N PRO A 39 33.94 44.67 22.37
CA PRO A 39 34.04 46.08 22.64
C PRO A 39 35.40 46.61 22.16
N PRO A 40 35.44 47.84 21.62
CA PRO A 40 36.68 48.44 21.20
C PRO A 40 37.68 48.51 22.37
N PRO A 41 38.98 48.36 22.10
CA PRO A 41 39.99 48.46 23.14
C PRO A 41 39.85 49.80 23.86
N PRO A 42 40.07 49.85 25.17
CA PRO A 42 40.02 51.11 25.92
C PRO A 42 41.00 52.13 25.32
N PRO A 43 40.66 53.43 25.30
CA PRO A 43 41.56 54.46 24.76
C PRO A 43 42.85 54.51 25.52
N PRO A 44 44.03 54.84 24.88
CA PRO A 44 45.35 54.73 25.46
C PRO A 44 45.55 55.53 26.73
N HIS A 45 44.77 56.61 26.99
CA HIS A 45 44.92 57.48 28.16
C HIS A 45 44.20 56.89 29.42
N MET A 46 43.51 55.75 29.31
CA MET A 46 42.95 55.01 30.46
C MET A 46 43.82 53.85 30.89
N ALA A 47 44.92 53.55 30.21
CA ALA A 47 45.92 52.65 30.71
C ALA A 47 46.63 53.33 31.91
N LEU A 48 46.21 52.97 33.12
CA LEU A 48 46.88 53.37 34.35
C LEU A 48 48.31 52.81 34.28
N ASP A 49 49.30 53.70 34.29
CA ASP A 49 50.67 53.36 34.18
C ASP A 49 51.08 52.24 35.15
N GLY A 50 51.45 51.11 34.60
CA GLY A 50 52.13 50.02 35.31
C GLY A 50 51.26 48.82 35.75
N LEU A 51 49.94 48.82 35.52
CA LEU A 51 49.14 47.62 35.74
C LEU A 51 48.86 46.95 34.40
N PRO A 52 49.14 45.62 34.27
CA PRO A 52 48.68 44.88 33.08
C PRO A 52 47.15 44.99 32.96
N PRO A 53 46.57 45.18 31.75
CA PRO A 53 45.16 45.23 31.56
C PRO A 53 44.55 43.95 32.13
N PRO A 54 43.42 44.04 32.83
CA PRO A 54 42.75 42.85 33.34
C PRO A 54 42.54 41.90 32.18
N GLU A 55 43.14 40.72 32.20
CA GLU A 55 42.87 39.67 31.23
C GLU A 55 41.39 39.48 31.21
N ALA A 56 40.73 39.85 30.11
CA ALA A 56 39.36 39.52 29.88
C ALA A 56 39.28 38.02 29.85
N GLY A 57 38.76 37.47 30.94
CA GLY A 57 38.57 36.02 31.04
C GLY A 57 37.75 35.52 29.83
N PRO A 58 37.98 34.27 29.41
CA PRO A 58 37.27 33.72 28.26
C PRO A 58 35.76 33.94 28.44
N PRO A 59 35.09 34.47 27.42
CA PRO A 59 33.65 34.69 27.53
C PRO A 59 32.95 33.38 27.88
N PRO A 60 31.93 33.40 28.74
CA PRO A 60 31.22 32.17 29.14
C PRO A 60 30.71 31.47 27.89
N PRO A 61 30.81 30.14 27.84
CA PRO A 61 30.30 29.36 26.71
C PRO A 61 28.82 29.64 26.51
N ARG A 62 28.47 30.30 25.42
CA ARG A 62 27.07 30.56 25.07
C ARG A 62 26.48 29.27 24.48
N LEU A 63 25.76 28.49 25.29
CA LEU A 63 25.07 27.26 24.89
C LEU A 63 23.87 27.53 23.98
N ASP A 64 23.44 28.78 23.86
CA ASP A 64 22.24 29.16 23.10
C ASP A 64 22.40 28.92 21.60
N GLY A 65 23.58 29.11 21.02
CA GLY A 65 23.83 28.88 19.59
C GLY A 65 23.59 27.45 19.14
N PRO A 66 24.27 26.46 19.76
CA PRO A 66 24.05 25.05 19.43
C PRO A 66 22.62 24.61 19.63
N LEU A 67 21.95 25.02 20.72
CA LEU A 67 20.56 24.64 21.01
C LEU A 67 19.57 25.12 19.94
N ILE A 68 19.77 26.33 19.40
CA ILE A 68 18.94 26.90 18.34
C ILE A 68 19.14 26.13 17.04
N VAL A 69 20.39 25.80 16.68
CA VAL A 69 20.71 24.99 15.49
C VAL A 69 20.02 23.61 15.61
N PHE A 70 20.13 22.96 16.77
CA PHE A 70 19.47 21.67 17.04
C PHE A 70 17.95 21.81 16.98
N GLY A 71 17.37 22.91 17.48
CA GLY A 71 15.94 23.18 17.40
C GLY A 71 15.44 23.25 15.95
N PHE A 72 16.09 24.04 15.10
CA PHE A 72 15.76 24.10 13.67
C PHE A 72 15.91 22.76 12.97
N GLN A 73 16.98 22.02 13.29
CA GLN A 73 17.24 20.71 12.71
C GLN A 73 16.18 19.69 13.13
N LEU A 74 15.78 19.68 14.39
CA LEU A 74 14.73 18.80 14.90
C LEU A 74 13.39 19.07 14.23
N ILE A 75 12.98 20.34 14.16
CA ILE A 75 11.71 20.74 13.55
C ILE A 75 11.66 20.36 12.07
N THR A 76 12.71 20.69 11.30
CA THR A 76 12.76 20.34 9.86
C THR A 76 12.79 18.83 9.63
N LEU A 77 13.48 18.08 10.49
CA LEU A 77 13.52 16.62 10.42
C LEU A 77 12.14 16.01 10.72
N LEU A 78 11.44 16.51 11.75
CA LEU A 78 10.09 16.05 12.09
C LEU A 78 9.09 16.34 10.97
N LEU A 79 9.14 17.52 10.35
CA LEU A 79 8.30 17.87 9.22
C LEU A 79 8.60 16.99 8.00
N ALA A 80 9.87 16.74 7.70
CA ALA A 80 10.29 15.85 6.62
C ALA A 80 9.83 14.42 6.88
N ALA A 81 10.00 13.90 8.09
CA ALA A 81 9.57 12.56 8.49
C ALA A 81 8.04 12.40 8.39
N TRP A 82 7.28 13.39 8.86
CA TRP A 82 5.82 13.42 8.74
C TRP A 82 5.37 13.40 7.28
N TYR A 83 5.98 14.22 6.43
CA TYR A 83 5.67 14.27 5.01
C TYR A 83 6.01 12.93 4.31
N CYS A 84 7.19 12.36 4.59
CA CYS A 84 7.60 11.05 4.06
C CYS A 84 6.67 9.92 4.51
N ALA A 85 6.29 9.90 5.80
CA ALA A 85 5.34 8.92 6.32
C ALA A 85 3.99 9.02 5.58
N ARG A 86 3.50 10.24 5.36
CA ARG A 86 2.23 10.44 4.64
C ARG A 86 2.31 10.04 3.16
N LEU A 87 3.45 10.28 2.52
CA LEU A 87 3.69 9.90 1.13
C LEU A 87 3.72 8.38 0.94
N LEU A 88 4.29 7.66 1.92
CA LEU A 88 4.41 6.21 1.89
C LEU A 88 3.12 5.49 2.33
N SER A 89 2.43 6.02 3.34
CA SER A 89 1.24 5.36 3.91
C SER A 89 0.04 5.37 2.97
N ARG A 90 -0.13 6.42 2.15
CA ARG A 90 -1.26 6.53 1.22
C ARG A 90 -1.34 5.37 0.21
N PRO A 91 -0.30 5.07 -0.57
CA PRO A 91 -0.38 4.00 -1.56
C PRO A 91 -0.56 2.62 -0.93
N ILE A 92 0.00 2.39 0.26
CA ILE A 92 -0.17 1.12 0.98
C ILE A 92 -1.63 0.94 1.43
N ARG A 93 -2.26 2.00 1.93
CA ARG A 93 -3.68 1.94 2.30
C ARG A 93 -4.58 1.66 1.11
N HIS A 94 -4.36 2.30 -0.04
CA HIS A 94 -5.12 2.01 -1.25
C HIS A 94 -4.96 0.57 -1.73
N LEU A 95 -3.76 -0.02 -1.60
CA LEU A 95 -3.55 -1.43 -1.91
C LEU A 95 -4.29 -2.35 -0.93
N ALA A 96 -4.30 -2.01 0.37
CA ALA A 96 -5.02 -2.76 1.38
C ALA A 96 -6.54 -2.70 1.15
N GLU A 97 -7.08 -1.49 0.94
CA GLU A 97 -8.50 -1.27 0.62
C GLU A 97 -8.92 -2.02 -0.65
N ALA A 98 -8.08 -2.02 -1.68
CA ALA A 98 -8.35 -2.78 -2.90
C ALA A 98 -8.30 -4.30 -2.69
N ALA A 99 -7.43 -4.78 -1.79
CA ALA A 99 -7.37 -6.20 -1.45
C ALA A 99 -8.61 -6.64 -0.66
N GLU A 100 -9.11 -5.81 0.24
CA GLU A 100 -10.38 -6.04 0.94
C GLU A 100 -11.56 -6.04 -0.05
N GLN A 101 -11.63 -5.05 -0.94
CA GLN A 101 -12.65 -4.99 -1.98
C GLN A 101 -12.61 -6.22 -2.90
N LEU A 102 -11.41 -6.69 -3.27
CA LEU A 102 -11.27 -7.89 -4.11
C LEU A 102 -11.75 -9.15 -3.40
N ALA A 103 -11.64 -9.22 -2.06
CA ALA A 103 -12.13 -10.35 -1.28
C ALA A 103 -13.67 -10.41 -1.28
N ASP A 104 -14.32 -9.25 -1.27
CA ASP A 104 -15.78 -9.12 -1.27
C ASP A 104 -16.36 -9.17 -2.69
N ASP A 105 -15.72 -8.54 -3.65
CA ASP A 105 -16.13 -8.46 -5.05
C ASP A 105 -14.95 -8.67 -6.01
N LEU A 106 -14.98 -9.80 -6.71
CA LEU A 106 -14.00 -10.14 -7.74
C LEU A 106 -14.04 -9.20 -8.95
N ASP A 107 -15.17 -8.53 -9.18
CA ASP A 107 -15.37 -7.61 -10.30
C ASP A 107 -15.07 -6.15 -9.97
N SER A 108 -14.49 -5.89 -8.77
CA SER A 108 -14.01 -4.57 -8.37
C SER A 108 -13.10 -3.93 -9.43
N PRO A 109 -13.15 -2.60 -9.63
CA PRO A 109 -12.37 -1.93 -10.66
C PRO A 109 -10.87 -2.08 -10.42
N PRO A 110 -10.05 -2.14 -11.49
CA PRO A 110 -8.61 -2.23 -11.36
C PRO A 110 -8.03 -0.97 -10.72
N LEU A 111 -6.96 -1.13 -9.96
CA LEU A 111 -6.22 -0.03 -9.36
C LEU A 111 -5.64 0.91 -10.42
N PRO A 112 -5.74 2.24 -10.24
CA PRO A 112 -5.13 3.20 -11.15
C PRO A 112 -3.60 3.11 -11.11
N LEU A 113 -2.96 3.10 -12.28
CA LEU A 113 -1.50 3.06 -12.42
C LEU A 113 -0.91 4.47 -12.24
N ALA A 114 -1.11 5.06 -11.04
CA ALA A 114 -0.69 6.41 -10.71
C ALA A 114 0.40 6.42 -9.63
N GLY A 115 1.13 7.54 -9.53
CA GLY A 115 2.14 7.75 -8.49
C GLY A 115 3.56 7.34 -8.89
N PRO A 116 4.45 7.16 -7.92
CA PRO A 116 5.84 6.74 -8.12
C PRO A 116 5.94 5.37 -8.81
N ARG A 117 7.10 5.09 -9.38
CA ARG A 117 7.36 3.86 -10.15
C ARG A 117 7.02 2.60 -9.35
N GLU A 118 7.42 2.56 -8.10
CA GLU A 118 7.22 1.42 -7.20
C GLU A 118 5.74 1.17 -6.93
N THR A 119 4.97 2.23 -6.72
CA THR A 119 3.51 2.17 -6.53
C THR A 119 2.81 1.67 -7.80
N ARG A 120 3.22 2.17 -8.97
CA ARG A 120 2.67 1.70 -10.26
C ARG A 120 2.97 0.23 -10.50
N GLN A 121 4.17 -0.23 -10.17
CA GLN A 121 4.54 -1.65 -10.29
C GLN A 121 3.69 -2.53 -9.36
N ALA A 122 3.48 -2.09 -8.12
CA ALA A 122 2.63 -2.80 -7.17
C ALA A 122 1.17 -2.87 -7.64
N ALA A 123 0.61 -1.74 -8.11
CA ALA A 123 -0.74 -1.70 -8.68
C ALA A 123 -0.87 -2.59 -9.92
N GLN A 124 0.13 -2.60 -10.81
CA GLN A 124 0.15 -3.47 -11.98
C GLN A 124 0.19 -4.95 -11.61
N ALA A 125 1.04 -5.34 -10.64
CA ALA A 125 1.10 -6.70 -10.15
C ALA A 125 -0.22 -7.15 -9.51
N PHE A 126 -0.85 -6.25 -8.73
CA PHE A 126 -2.15 -6.48 -8.15
C PHE A 126 -3.24 -6.70 -9.21
N ASN A 127 -3.33 -5.82 -10.21
CA ASN A 127 -4.30 -5.95 -11.30
C ASN A 127 -4.10 -7.25 -12.10
N GLN A 128 -2.85 -7.66 -12.34
CA GLN A 128 -2.56 -8.95 -12.96
C GLN A 128 -3.01 -10.14 -12.11
N MET A 129 -2.80 -10.07 -10.79
CA MET A 129 -3.28 -11.10 -9.86
C MET A 129 -4.81 -11.18 -9.89
N GLN A 130 -5.51 -10.05 -9.81
CA GLN A 130 -6.96 -9.96 -9.91
C GLN A 130 -7.48 -10.62 -11.19
N GLN A 131 -6.91 -10.28 -12.35
CA GLN A 131 -7.28 -10.88 -13.63
C GLN A 131 -7.08 -12.40 -13.66
N ARG A 132 -5.98 -12.90 -13.06
CA ARG A 132 -5.73 -14.34 -12.97
C ARG A 132 -6.77 -15.05 -12.11
N ILE A 133 -7.10 -14.48 -10.95
CA ILE A 133 -8.13 -15.05 -10.05
C ILE A 133 -9.47 -15.11 -10.77
N ARG A 134 -9.92 -14.02 -11.40
CA ARG A 134 -11.13 -13.98 -12.23
C ARG A 134 -11.13 -15.07 -13.32
N GLY A 135 -10.04 -15.16 -14.04
CA GLY A 135 -9.88 -16.19 -15.09
C GLY A 135 -10.00 -17.61 -14.55
N GLN A 136 -9.40 -17.88 -13.39
CA GLN A 136 -9.47 -19.19 -12.73
C GLN A 136 -10.90 -19.54 -12.27
N VAL A 137 -11.60 -18.58 -11.66
CA VAL A 137 -13.00 -18.77 -11.23
C VAL A 137 -13.90 -19.04 -12.45
N GLN A 138 -13.79 -18.23 -13.49
CA GLN A 138 -14.56 -18.42 -14.73
C GLN A 138 -14.25 -19.76 -15.41
N GLN A 139 -12.98 -20.19 -15.40
CA GLN A 139 -12.58 -21.48 -15.97
C GLN A 139 -13.19 -22.64 -15.17
N ARG A 140 -13.17 -22.57 -13.83
CA ARG A 140 -13.81 -23.57 -12.96
C ARG A 140 -15.31 -23.66 -13.22
N THR A 141 -16.00 -22.53 -13.31
CA THR A 141 -17.43 -22.48 -13.59
C THR A 141 -17.78 -23.09 -14.95
N ARG A 142 -17.01 -22.77 -15.99
CA ARG A 142 -17.18 -23.36 -17.33
C ARG A 142 -16.92 -24.87 -17.33
N MET A 143 -15.88 -25.32 -16.64
CA MET A 143 -15.59 -26.75 -16.51
C MET A 143 -16.74 -27.52 -15.83
N LEU A 144 -17.27 -26.98 -14.73
CA LEU A 144 -18.41 -27.58 -14.02
C LEU A 144 -19.66 -27.62 -14.91
N ALA A 145 -19.93 -26.57 -15.66
CA ALA A 145 -21.05 -26.54 -16.60
C ALA A 145 -20.90 -27.60 -17.72
N ALA A 146 -19.67 -27.77 -18.25
CA ALA A 146 -19.38 -28.78 -19.27
C ALA A 146 -19.53 -30.22 -18.70
N VAL A 147 -18.95 -30.49 -17.54
CA VAL A 147 -19.06 -31.80 -16.86
C VAL A 147 -20.53 -32.18 -16.63
N SER A 148 -21.35 -31.22 -16.25
CA SER A 148 -22.75 -31.44 -16.01
C SER A 148 -23.54 -31.75 -17.25
N HIS A 149 -23.26 -31.03 -18.33
CA HIS A 149 -23.84 -31.33 -19.63
C HIS A 149 -23.49 -32.78 -20.06
N ASP A 150 -22.22 -33.13 -19.88
CA ASP A 150 -21.69 -34.44 -20.28
C ASP A 150 -22.22 -35.58 -19.39
N LEU A 151 -22.58 -35.30 -18.14
CA LEU A 151 -23.21 -36.28 -17.24
C LEU A 151 -24.72 -36.47 -17.51
N ARG A 152 -25.43 -35.43 -17.99
CA ARG A 152 -26.84 -35.57 -18.34
C ARG A 152 -27.09 -36.59 -19.45
N THR A 153 -26.20 -36.65 -20.43
CA THR A 153 -26.35 -37.59 -21.56
C THR A 153 -26.34 -39.05 -21.13
N PRO A 154 -25.36 -39.56 -20.34
CA PRO A 154 -25.36 -40.93 -19.85
C PRO A 154 -26.52 -41.22 -18.89
N LEU A 155 -26.90 -40.24 -18.03
CA LEU A 155 -28.07 -40.39 -17.13
C LEU A 155 -29.37 -40.57 -17.91
N ALA A 156 -29.57 -39.78 -18.99
CA ALA A 156 -30.73 -39.95 -19.87
C ALA A 156 -30.72 -41.32 -20.55
N ARG A 157 -29.56 -41.82 -20.98
CA ARG A 157 -29.47 -43.20 -21.52
C ARG A 157 -29.75 -44.27 -20.47
N LEU A 158 -29.28 -44.09 -19.23
CA LEU A 158 -29.62 -45.01 -18.12
C LEU A 158 -31.09 -45.03 -17.85
N LYS A 159 -31.78 -43.88 -17.86
CA LYS A 159 -33.24 -43.77 -17.70
C LYS A 159 -33.96 -44.54 -18.77
N LEU A 160 -33.58 -44.42 -20.04
CA LEU A 160 -34.20 -45.20 -21.14
C LEU A 160 -33.95 -46.70 -21.02
N ARG A 161 -32.79 -47.15 -20.53
CA ARG A 161 -32.52 -48.56 -20.29
C ARG A 161 -33.29 -49.12 -19.11
N LEU A 162 -33.58 -48.31 -18.09
CA LEU A 162 -34.37 -48.65 -16.94
C LEU A 162 -35.81 -49.06 -17.33
N GLU A 163 -36.37 -48.40 -18.34
CA GLU A 163 -37.71 -48.73 -18.87
C GLU A 163 -37.80 -50.13 -19.47
N GLN A 164 -36.65 -50.73 -19.84
CA GLN A 164 -36.57 -52.08 -20.42
C GLN A 164 -36.42 -53.19 -19.36
N ILE A 165 -36.34 -52.85 -18.07
CA ILE A 165 -36.20 -53.84 -16.98
C ILE A 165 -37.59 -54.43 -16.70
N PRO A 166 -37.73 -55.77 -16.82
CA PRO A 166 -39.05 -56.43 -16.63
C PRO A 166 -39.55 -56.40 -15.17
N ASP A 167 -38.62 -56.46 -14.20
CA ASP A 167 -38.93 -56.44 -12.78
C ASP A 167 -39.32 -55.04 -12.33
N THR A 168 -40.59 -54.87 -11.99
CA THR A 168 -41.17 -53.58 -11.59
C THR A 168 -40.53 -53.03 -10.31
N GLN A 169 -40.19 -53.89 -9.34
CA GLN A 169 -39.66 -53.47 -8.05
C GLN A 169 -38.24 -52.99 -8.17
N VAL A 170 -37.41 -53.65 -8.99
CA VAL A 170 -36.04 -53.23 -9.29
C VAL A 170 -36.03 -51.94 -10.11
N ARG A 171 -36.92 -51.84 -11.11
CA ARG A 171 -37.07 -50.64 -11.95
C ARG A 171 -37.43 -49.42 -11.13
N GLU A 172 -38.41 -49.50 -10.21
CA GLU A 172 -38.81 -48.39 -9.35
C GLU A 172 -37.66 -47.90 -8.42
N ARG A 173 -36.95 -48.82 -7.78
CA ARG A 173 -35.79 -48.46 -6.92
C ARG A 173 -34.71 -47.75 -7.71
N MET A 174 -34.32 -48.31 -8.86
CA MET A 174 -33.29 -47.69 -9.71
C MET A 174 -33.75 -46.34 -10.30
N ALA A 175 -35.06 -46.18 -10.57
CA ALA A 175 -35.62 -44.90 -11.01
C ALA A 175 -35.49 -43.79 -9.92
N LEU A 176 -35.75 -44.17 -8.67
CA LEU A 176 -35.57 -43.28 -7.53
C LEU A 176 -34.10 -42.87 -7.35
N ASP A 177 -33.19 -43.84 -7.39
CA ASP A 177 -31.75 -43.55 -7.28
C ASP A 177 -31.28 -42.62 -8.40
N LEU A 178 -31.73 -42.82 -9.63
CA LEU A 178 -31.41 -42.02 -10.78
C LEU A 178 -31.98 -40.58 -10.70
N ALA A 179 -33.20 -40.47 -10.15
CA ALA A 179 -33.82 -39.17 -9.89
C ALA A 179 -33.04 -38.38 -8.84
N GLU A 180 -32.66 -39.04 -7.73
CA GLU A 180 -31.83 -38.43 -6.67
C GLU A 180 -30.48 -37.96 -7.20
N MET A 181 -29.80 -38.78 -8.01
CA MET A 181 -28.51 -38.37 -8.66
C MET A 181 -28.68 -37.15 -9.57
N THR A 182 -29.80 -37.10 -10.32
CA THR A 182 -30.09 -35.98 -11.23
C THR A 182 -30.37 -34.70 -10.44
N GLU A 183 -31.15 -34.81 -9.37
CA GLU A 183 -31.48 -33.70 -8.49
C GLU A 183 -30.25 -33.16 -7.79
N MET A 184 -29.37 -34.04 -7.28
CA MET A 184 -28.10 -33.65 -6.63
C MET A 184 -27.14 -32.91 -7.60
N LEU A 185 -27.09 -33.35 -8.86
CA LEU A 185 -26.35 -32.68 -9.93
C LEU A 185 -26.91 -31.28 -10.24
N ASP A 186 -28.21 -31.18 -10.42
CA ASP A 186 -28.88 -29.91 -10.75
C ASP A 186 -28.83 -28.93 -9.57
N ALA A 187 -28.95 -29.40 -8.32
CA ALA A 187 -28.79 -28.60 -7.13
C ALA A 187 -27.37 -28.03 -6.98
N THR A 188 -26.36 -28.89 -7.18
CA THR A 188 -24.93 -28.46 -7.11
C THR A 188 -24.61 -27.39 -8.15
N LEU A 189 -25.13 -27.54 -9.36
CA LEU A 189 -24.98 -26.57 -10.44
C LEU A 189 -25.75 -25.28 -10.22
N GLY A 190 -26.97 -25.41 -9.69
CA GLY A 190 -27.80 -24.28 -9.32
C GLY A 190 -27.10 -23.40 -8.29
N TYR A 191 -26.54 -24.04 -7.27
CA TYR A 191 -25.73 -23.35 -6.23
C TYR A 191 -24.53 -22.61 -6.80
N LEU A 192 -23.75 -23.26 -7.67
CA LEU A 192 -22.59 -22.65 -8.31
C LEU A 192 -22.94 -21.47 -9.23
N ARG A 193 -24.08 -21.55 -9.95
CA ARG A 193 -24.60 -20.44 -10.74
C ARG A 193 -25.10 -19.29 -9.89
N GLN A 194 -25.74 -19.59 -8.75
CA GLN A 194 -26.19 -18.56 -7.82
C GLN A 194 -25.03 -17.81 -7.20
N LEU A 195 -23.95 -18.51 -6.78
CA LEU A 195 -22.72 -17.86 -6.28
C LEU A 195 -22.13 -16.92 -7.32
N HIS A 196 -22.04 -17.34 -8.57
CA HIS A 196 -21.51 -16.53 -9.66
C HIS A 196 -22.38 -15.31 -9.98
N ASN A 197 -23.68 -15.43 -9.95
CA ASN A 197 -24.61 -14.33 -10.20
C ASN A 197 -24.70 -13.36 -9.01
N ALA A 198 -24.54 -13.84 -7.78
CA ALA A 198 -24.48 -12.99 -6.60
C ALA A 198 -23.21 -12.13 -6.57
N GLU A 199 -22.09 -12.67 -7.07
CA GLU A 199 -20.82 -11.94 -7.24
C GLU A 199 -20.90 -10.88 -8.36
N GLN A 200 -21.80 -11.03 -9.35
CA GLN A 200 -21.97 -10.06 -10.45
C GLN A 200 -23.02 -8.97 -10.14
N ALA A 201 -23.85 -9.16 -9.13
CA ALA A 201 -24.98 -8.27 -8.82
C ALA A 201 -24.68 -7.25 -7.69
N GLN A 202 -23.48 -7.30 -7.07
CA GLN A 202 -22.98 -6.35 -6.08
C GLN A 202 -22.00 -5.36 -6.72
#